data_d34b5a5c53dd09da0506764f69bfb2c2
#
_entry.id   d34b5a5c53dd09da0506764f69bfb2c2
#
_cell.length_a   1.000
_cell.length_b   1.000
_cell.length_c   1.000
_cell.angle_alpha   90.00
_cell.angle_beta   90.00
_cell.angle_gamma   90.00
#
_symmetry.space_group_name_H-M   'P 1'
#
loop_
_entity.id
_entity.type
_entity.pdbx_description
1 polymer ?
#
loop_
_entity_poly.entity_id
_entity_poly.type
_entity_poly.pdbx_seq_one_letter_code
_entity_poly.pdbx_strand_id
1 'polypeptide(L)' 'MYAIKESKLTDLEKLEDKFDDIIQDLSEKIDELECTNDRQRSEIGDLQSDSRIADCRIEELQQEVSSLETKIDNMED' A
#
# COMPACT_ATOMS: atom_id res chain seq x y z
N MET A 1 -40.59 -28.25 -29.09
CA MET A 1 -39.52 -28.83 -28.28
C MET A 1 -38.14 -28.35 -28.65
N TYR A 2 -37.81 -28.37 -29.94
CA TYR A 2 -36.47 -27.93 -30.40
C TYR A 2 -36.21 -26.46 -30.15
N ALA A 3 -37.21 -25.58 -30.34
CA ALA A 3 -37.07 -24.15 -30.11
C ALA A 3 -36.79 -23.82 -28.62
N ILE A 4 -37.35 -24.59 -27.71
CA ILE A 4 -37.16 -24.43 -26.28
C ILE A 4 -35.74 -24.80 -25.87
N LYS A 5 -35.20 -25.89 -26.44
CA LYS A 5 -33.85 -26.34 -26.20
C LYS A 5 -32.81 -25.32 -26.72
N GLU A 6 -33.05 -24.79 -27.91
CA GLU A 6 -32.18 -23.79 -28.51
C GLU A 6 -32.20 -22.49 -27.69
N SER A 7 -33.36 -22.08 -27.20
CA SER A 7 -33.48 -20.90 -26.33
C SER A 7 -32.71 -21.08 -25.02
N LYS A 8 -32.82 -22.25 -24.39
CA LYS A 8 -32.08 -22.56 -23.17
C LYS A 8 -30.57 -22.59 -23.38
N LEU A 9 -30.11 -23.14 -24.49
CA LEU A 9 -28.72 -23.16 -24.84
C LEU A 9 -28.17 -21.75 -25.06
N THR A 10 -28.94 -20.89 -25.72
CA THR A 10 -28.58 -19.49 -25.93
C THR A 10 -28.48 -18.75 -24.59
N ASP A 11 -29.43 -18.99 -23.67
CA ASP A 11 -29.44 -18.39 -22.35
C ASP A 11 -28.23 -18.84 -21.51
N LEU A 12 -27.87 -20.12 -21.61
CA LEU A 12 -26.67 -20.67 -20.93
C LEU A 12 -25.39 -20.09 -21.50
N GLU A 13 -25.30 -19.93 -22.81
CA GLU A 13 -24.16 -19.30 -23.47
C GLU A 13 -23.99 -17.85 -23.02
N LYS A 14 -25.08 -17.10 -22.91
CA LYS A 14 -25.07 -15.72 -22.41
C LYS A 14 -24.62 -15.64 -20.96
N LEU A 15 -25.04 -16.59 -20.13
CA LEU A 15 -24.59 -16.68 -18.74
C LEU A 15 -23.11 -16.99 -18.66
N GLU A 16 -22.63 -17.91 -19.45
CA GLU A 16 -21.21 -18.26 -19.52
C GLU A 16 -20.37 -17.04 -19.90
N ASP A 17 -20.80 -16.30 -20.91
CA ASP A 17 -20.12 -15.08 -21.35
C ASP A 17 -20.06 -14.03 -20.22
N LYS A 18 -21.17 -13.89 -19.48
CA LYS A 18 -21.21 -12.96 -18.32
C LYS A 18 -20.28 -13.40 -17.22
N PHE A 19 -20.20 -14.69 -16.92
CA PHE A 19 -19.26 -15.23 -15.93
C PHE A 19 -17.83 -14.99 -16.34
N ASP A 20 -17.51 -15.21 -17.59
CA ASP A 20 -16.18 -14.99 -18.14
C ASP A 20 -15.76 -13.51 -18.00
N ASP A 21 -16.67 -12.59 -18.32
CA ASP A 21 -16.46 -11.15 -18.18
C ASP A 21 -16.19 -10.76 -16.73
N ILE A 22 -16.99 -11.32 -15.80
CA ILE A 22 -16.83 -11.06 -14.37
C ILE A 22 -15.48 -11.58 -13.87
N ILE A 23 -15.12 -12.80 -14.27
CA ILE A 23 -13.85 -13.42 -13.90
C ILE A 23 -12.69 -12.56 -14.40
N GLN A 24 -12.77 -12.09 -15.63
CA GLN A 24 -11.74 -11.24 -16.23
C GLN A 24 -11.61 -9.92 -15.47
N ASP A 25 -12.73 -9.25 -15.17
CA ASP A 25 -12.75 -8.00 -14.40
C ASP A 25 -12.16 -8.20 -13.01
N LEU A 26 -12.51 -9.29 -12.34
CA LEU A 26 -11.97 -9.60 -11.01
C LEU A 26 -10.47 -9.87 -11.05
N SER A 27 -10.01 -10.60 -12.07
CA SER A 27 -8.59 -10.87 -12.26
C SER A 27 -7.80 -9.58 -12.46
N GLU A 28 -8.31 -8.66 -13.26
CA GLU A 28 -7.70 -7.35 -13.48
C GLU A 28 -7.62 -6.54 -12.19
N LYS A 29 -8.70 -6.55 -11.41
CA LYS A 29 -8.73 -5.85 -10.11
C LYS A 29 -7.76 -6.45 -9.11
N ILE A 30 -7.63 -7.76 -9.07
CA ILE A 30 -6.66 -8.45 -8.22
C ILE A 30 -5.24 -8.02 -8.59
N ASP A 31 -4.92 -8.00 -9.87
CA ASP A 31 -3.60 -7.57 -10.34
C ASP A 31 -3.32 -6.11 -9.97
N GLU A 32 -4.29 -5.23 -10.14
CA GLU A 32 -4.18 -3.82 -9.74
C GLU A 32 -3.96 -3.67 -8.24
N LEU A 33 -4.69 -4.44 -7.43
CA LEU A 33 -4.56 -4.41 -5.98
C LEU A 33 -3.21 -4.96 -5.53
N GLU A 34 -2.70 -6.00 -6.16
CA GLU A 34 -1.38 -6.54 -5.88
C GLU A 34 -0.29 -5.52 -6.18
N CYS A 35 -0.38 -4.83 -7.32
CA CYS A 35 0.54 -3.74 -7.66
C CYS A 35 0.48 -2.61 -6.64
N THR A 36 -0.73 -2.22 -6.23
CA THR A 36 -0.93 -1.17 -5.23
C THR A 36 -0.36 -1.59 -3.89
N ASN A 37 -0.58 -2.83 -3.47
CA ASN A 37 -0.03 -3.37 -2.22
C ASN A 37 1.48 -3.37 -2.22
N ASP A 38 2.11 -3.81 -3.29
CA ASP A 38 3.57 -3.83 -3.41
C ASP A 38 4.16 -2.44 -3.32
N ARG A 39 3.53 -1.47 -4.00
CA ARG A 39 3.95 -0.07 -3.95
C ARG A 39 3.81 0.49 -2.53
N GLN A 40 2.68 0.22 -1.88
CA GLN A 40 2.43 0.69 -0.52
C GLN A 40 3.41 0.08 0.49
N ARG A 41 3.76 -1.18 0.35
CA ARG A 41 4.77 -1.83 1.19
C ARG A 41 6.13 -1.17 1.03
N SER A 42 6.49 -0.83 -0.20
CA SER A 42 7.72 -0.12 -0.49
C SER A 42 7.72 1.27 0.14
N GLU A 43 6.62 2.00 0.02
CA GLU A 43 6.44 3.33 0.63
C GLU A 43 6.51 3.26 2.16
N ILE A 44 5.89 2.26 2.76
CA ILE A 44 5.94 2.04 4.21
C ILE A 44 7.38 1.78 4.66
N GLY A 45 8.12 0.95 3.93
CA GLY A 45 9.52 0.69 4.21
C GLY A 45 10.37 1.96 4.17
N ASP A 46 10.15 2.80 3.15
CA ASP A 46 10.85 4.07 3.01
C ASP A 46 10.52 5.03 4.15
N LEU A 47 9.24 5.11 4.51
CA LEU A 47 8.78 5.96 5.62
C LEU A 47 9.34 5.49 6.96
N GLN A 48 9.42 4.19 7.19
CA GLN A 48 10.04 3.64 8.40
C GLN A 48 11.50 3.99 8.49
N SER A 49 12.21 3.90 7.36
CA SER A 49 13.62 4.27 7.26
C SER A 49 13.82 5.75 7.57
N ASP A 50 13.02 6.61 6.96
CA ASP A 50 13.05 8.06 7.19
C ASP A 50 12.74 8.40 8.64
N SER A 51 11.79 7.72 9.24
CA SER A 51 11.43 7.90 10.66
C SER A 51 12.59 7.56 11.58
N ARG A 52 13.31 6.49 11.32
CA ARG A 52 14.51 6.11 12.09
C ARG A 52 15.61 7.16 11.97
N ILE A 53 15.84 7.68 10.77
CA ILE A 53 16.82 8.72 10.51
C ILE A 53 16.42 9.99 11.30
N ALA A 54 15.17 10.37 11.25
CA ALA A 54 14.65 11.52 12.01
C ALA A 54 14.82 11.34 13.51
N ASP A 55 14.53 10.15 14.04
CA ASP A 55 14.70 9.85 15.46
C ASP A 55 16.17 9.96 15.90
N CYS A 56 17.08 9.43 15.09
CA CYS A 56 18.53 9.56 15.35
C CYS A 56 18.95 11.02 15.35
N ARG A 57 18.42 11.82 14.44
CA ARG A 57 18.74 13.25 14.36
C ARG A 57 18.22 14.00 15.57
N ILE A 58 17.02 13.66 16.03
CA ILE A 58 16.44 14.25 17.24
C ILE A 58 17.32 13.95 18.45
N GLU A 59 17.79 12.72 18.62
CA GLU A 59 18.69 12.34 19.70
C GLU A 59 20.00 13.12 19.66
N GLU A 60 20.61 13.26 18.48
CA GLU A 60 21.81 14.04 18.28
C GLU A 60 21.60 15.50 18.69
N LEU A 61 20.50 16.10 18.27
CA LEU A 61 20.17 17.48 18.60
C LEU A 61 19.93 17.66 20.10
N GLN A 62 19.28 16.71 20.74
CA GLN A 62 19.06 16.74 22.19
C GLN A 62 20.38 16.69 22.95
N GLN A 63 21.35 15.89 22.48
CA GLN A 63 22.69 15.85 23.08
C GLN A 63 23.44 17.16 22.88
N GLU A 64 23.34 17.76 21.69
CA GLU A 64 23.95 19.05 21.41
C GLU A 64 23.39 20.16 22.30
N VAL A 65 22.05 20.16 22.48
CA VAL A 65 21.38 21.13 23.36
C VAL A 65 21.86 20.96 24.79
N SER A 66 21.91 19.74 25.29
CA SER A 66 22.40 19.45 26.66
C SER A 66 23.84 19.92 26.85
N SER A 67 24.70 19.68 25.84
CA SER A 67 26.09 20.11 25.85
C SER A 67 26.22 21.64 25.90
N LEU A 68 25.40 22.32 25.10
CA LEU A 68 25.38 23.79 25.07
C LEU A 68 24.87 24.39 26.37
N GLU A 69 23.85 23.78 26.96
CA GLU A 69 23.33 24.20 28.27
C GLU A 69 24.39 24.11 29.35
N THR A 70 25.17 23.03 29.36
CA THR A 70 26.30 22.85 30.28
C THR A 70 27.37 23.93 30.09
N LYS A 71 27.68 24.26 28.86
CA LYS A 71 28.66 25.33 28.55
C LYS A 71 28.16 26.71 29.02
N ILE A 72 26.87 26.98 28.82
CA ILE A 72 26.27 28.24 29.27
C ILE A 72 26.33 28.34 30.79
N ASP A 73 25.97 27.28 31.50
CA ASP A 73 26.04 27.22 32.96
C ASP A 73 27.47 27.46 33.47
N ASN A 74 28.45 26.86 32.81
CA ASN A 74 29.86 27.07 33.18
C ASN A 74 30.35 28.49 32.88
N MET A 75 29.79 29.15 31.88
CA MET A 75 30.12 30.54 31.57
C MET A 75 29.55 31.54 32.58
N GLU A 76 28.40 31.24 33.15
CA GLU A 76 27.74 32.10 34.14
C GLU A 76 28.46 32.11 35.49
N ASP A 77 29.15 31.02 35.77
CA ASP A 77 29.97 30.90 37.00
C ASP A 77 31.32 31.58 36.83
#